data_8cc698fbaff952f2ef2311387033187e
#
_entry.id   8cc698fbaff952f2ef2311387033187e
#
_cell.length_a   1.000
_cell.length_b   1.000
_cell.length_c   1.000
_cell.angle_alpha   90.00
_cell.angle_beta   90.00
_cell.angle_gamma   90.00
#
_symmetry.space_group_name_H-M   'P 1'
#
loop_
_entity.id
_entity.type
_entity.pdbx_description
1 polymer ?
#
loop_
_entity_poly.entity_id
_entity_poly.type
_entity_poly.pdbx_seq_one_letter_code
_entity_poly.pdbx_strand_id
1 'polypeptide(L)'
;MKFLKYLIVISVCMGLVLGVVPISFSQEKSSLGQYPSISEYQKATGKKITRFNEAPALDDLVKQGKIPSVEKRLPDEPAVVEPEEEIGQYGGTWRRAALSPSDTMIHMRLGYEPMVKWARDGKTVIPNLCTSWKVGEGGRAYTFYLRKGLKWSDGEPFT
;
A
#
# COMPACT_ATOMS: atom_id res chain seq x y z
N MET A 1 35.33 68.60 41.75
CA MET A 1 34.73 67.35 42.21
C MET A 1 33.30 67.24 41.69
N LYS A 2 33.10 66.51 40.59
CA LYS A 2 31.77 65.98 40.19
C LYS A 2 32.06 64.84 39.21
N PHE A 3 31.89 63.61 39.70
CA PHE A 3 31.99 62.40 38.90
C PHE A 3 30.78 62.30 37.99
N LEU A 4 31.03 62.36 36.67
CA LEU A 4 30.01 62.09 35.67
C LEU A 4 30.06 60.57 35.37
N LYS A 5 29.03 59.90 35.81
CA LYS A 5 28.80 58.47 35.55
C LYS A 5 28.31 58.29 34.11
N TYR A 6 29.14 57.71 33.25
CA TYR A 6 28.67 57.22 31.94
C TYR A 6 27.90 55.94 32.12
N LEU A 7 26.62 56.02 31.93
CA LEU A 7 25.73 54.86 31.85
C LEU A 7 25.82 54.33 30.40
N ILE A 8 26.56 53.24 30.24
CA ILE A 8 26.58 52.50 28.98
C ILE A 8 25.32 51.62 28.96
N VAL A 9 24.33 52.03 28.18
CA VAL A 9 23.17 51.18 27.86
C VAL A 9 23.59 50.21 26.77
N ILE A 10 23.96 49.02 27.12
CA ILE A 10 24.15 47.91 26.18
C ILE A 10 22.75 47.43 25.79
N SER A 11 22.25 47.93 24.66
CA SER A 11 21.05 47.34 24.02
C SER A 11 21.40 45.99 23.45
N VAL A 12 21.12 44.91 24.18
CA VAL A 12 21.16 43.55 23.66
C VAL A 12 19.94 43.37 22.79
N CYS A 13 20.08 43.61 21.48
CA CYS A 13 19.12 43.15 20.49
C CYS A 13 19.19 41.63 20.45
N MET A 14 18.39 40.99 21.29
CA MET A 14 18.13 39.55 21.21
C MET A 14 17.18 39.32 20.02
N GLY A 15 17.78 39.19 18.83
CA GLY A 15 17.09 38.75 17.64
C GLY A 15 16.54 37.34 17.86
N LEU A 16 15.24 37.25 18.11
CA LEU A 16 14.48 36.01 18.09
C LEU A 16 14.44 35.54 16.65
N VAL A 17 15.47 34.78 16.23
CA VAL A 17 15.39 33.98 15.00
C VAL A 17 14.38 32.88 15.31
N LEU A 18 13.13 33.13 14.95
CA LEU A 18 12.13 32.07 14.80
C LEU A 18 12.61 31.15 13.66
N GLY A 19 13.49 30.23 14.04
CA GLY A 19 13.79 29.10 13.17
C GLY A 19 12.50 28.36 12.92
N VAL A 20 11.93 28.53 11.73
CA VAL A 20 10.90 27.65 11.22
C VAL A 20 11.57 26.29 11.06
N VAL A 21 11.50 25.48 12.12
CA VAL A 21 11.86 24.07 12.04
C VAL A 21 10.84 23.47 11.08
N PRO A 22 11.25 22.99 9.89
CA PRO A 22 10.32 22.30 9.04
C PRO A 22 9.84 21.08 9.84
N ILE A 23 8.57 21.08 10.24
CA ILE A 23 7.93 19.89 10.77
C ILE A 23 7.88 18.92 9.60
N SER A 24 8.90 18.07 9.49
CA SER A 24 8.84 16.90 8.64
C SER A 24 7.73 16.03 9.19
N PHE A 25 6.56 16.12 8.60
CA PHE A 25 5.54 15.10 8.77
C PHE A 25 6.15 13.81 8.21
N SER A 26 6.75 13.01 9.08
CA SER A 26 7.00 11.61 8.78
C SER A 26 5.63 11.01 8.50
N GLN A 27 5.35 10.71 7.24
CA GLN A 27 4.13 10.03 6.86
C GLN A 27 4.13 8.68 7.57
N GLU A 28 3.21 8.54 8.52
CA GLU A 28 3.04 7.29 9.26
C GLU A 28 2.59 6.22 8.26
N LYS A 29 3.42 5.20 8.06
CA LYS A 29 3.08 4.04 7.24
C LYS A 29 1.81 3.41 7.77
N SER A 30 0.95 2.94 6.88
CA SER A 30 -0.22 2.17 7.29
C SER A 30 0.20 1.01 8.17
N SER A 31 -0.26 0.99 9.40
CA SER A 31 -0.02 -0.12 10.33
C SER A 31 -0.50 -1.47 9.78
N LEU A 32 -1.47 -1.44 8.88
CA LEU A 32 -2.02 -2.61 8.20
C LEU A 32 -1.25 -2.99 6.93
N GLY A 33 -0.34 -2.13 6.44
CA GLY A 33 0.46 -2.35 5.23
C GLY A 33 -0.32 -2.31 3.92
N GLN A 34 -1.59 -1.86 3.95
CA GLN A 34 -2.43 -1.78 2.77
C GLN A 34 -3.47 -0.68 2.93
N TYR A 35 -3.78 -0.02 1.82
CA TYR A 35 -4.92 0.89 1.67
C TYR A 35 -6.01 0.22 0.84
N PRO A 36 -7.29 0.40 1.21
CA PRO A 36 -8.40 -0.27 0.52
C PRO A 36 -8.54 0.11 -0.96
N SER A 37 -8.11 1.31 -1.34
CA SER A 37 -8.19 1.82 -2.71
C SER A 37 -7.10 2.86 -2.99
N ILE A 38 -6.95 3.26 -4.26
CA ILE A 38 -6.05 4.35 -4.67
C ILE A 38 -6.50 5.68 -4.04
N SER A 39 -7.80 5.93 -3.96
CA SER A 39 -8.35 7.14 -3.37
C SER A 39 -8.01 7.25 -1.88
N GLU A 40 -8.13 6.16 -1.11
CA GLU A 40 -7.73 6.14 0.29
C GLU A 40 -6.20 6.28 0.46
N TYR A 41 -5.41 5.66 -0.41
CA TYR A 41 -3.95 5.86 -0.43
C TYR A 41 -3.59 7.32 -0.66
N GLN A 42 -4.19 7.95 -1.69
CA GLN A 42 -3.95 9.37 -1.98
C GLN A 42 -4.36 10.27 -0.82
N LYS A 43 -5.51 10.02 -0.21
CA LYS A 43 -6.01 10.78 0.94
C LYS A 43 -5.07 10.68 2.15
N ALA A 44 -4.58 9.49 2.44
CA ALA A 44 -3.71 9.23 3.59
C ALA A 44 -2.28 9.74 3.38
N THR A 45 -1.73 9.62 2.15
CA THR A 45 -0.32 9.90 1.87
C THR A 45 -0.05 11.17 1.08
N GLY A 46 -1.07 11.76 0.46
CA GLY A 46 -0.92 12.87 -0.49
C GLY A 46 -0.31 12.46 -1.83
N LYS A 47 0.12 11.22 -2.00
CA LYS A 47 0.75 10.71 -3.23
C LYS A 47 -0.29 10.25 -4.22
N LYS A 48 -0.07 10.54 -5.52
CA LYS A 48 -0.95 10.12 -6.60
C LYS A 48 -0.35 8.92 -7.35
N ILE A 49 -1.16 7.91 -7.61
CA ILE A 49 -0.86 6.85 -8.57
C ILE A 49 -1.56 7.23 -9.86
N THR A 50 -0.78 7.61 -10.88
CA THR A 50 -1.30 8.10 -12.16
C THR A 50 -1.19 7.08 -13.28
N ARG A 51 -0.40 6.02 -13.09
CA ARG A 51 -0.21 4.94 -14.06
C ARG A 51 0.16 3.65 -13.34
N PHE A 52 -0.10 2.55 -14.01
CA PHE A 52 0.41 1.23 -13.65
C PHE A 52 1.54 0.84 -14.59
N ASN A 53 2.51 0.09 -14.09
CA ASN A 53 3.62 -0.40 -14.89
C ASN A 53 3.38 -1.88 -15.21
N GLU A 54 3.63 -2.26 -16.46
CA GLU A 54 3.63 -3.66 -16.87
C GLU A 54 4.85 -4.37 -16.30
N ALA A 55 4.70 -5.64 -15.92
CA ALA A 55 5.85 -6.46 -15.58
C ALA A 55 6.64 -6.74 -16.85
N PRO A 56 7.99 -6.55 -16.90
CA PRO A 56 8.79 -6.74 -18.11
C PRO A 56 8.63 -8.12 -18.76
N ALA A 57 8.42 -9.16 -17.95
CA ALA A 57 8.15 -10.51 -18.46
C ALA A 57 6.83 -10.66 -19.23
N LEU A 58 5.90 -9.70 -19.08
CA LEU A 58 4.59 -9.71 -19.74
C LEU A 58 4.52 -8.75 -20.94
N ASP A 59 5.48 -7.84 -21.07
CA ASP A 59 5.51 -6.81 -22.12
C ASP A 59 5.28 -7.39 -23.54
N ASP A 60 5.98 -8.48 -23.87
CA ASP A 60 5.85 -9.08 -25.20
C ASP A 60 4.49 -9.75 -25.42
N LEU A 61 3.88 -10.31 -24.37
CA LEU A 61 2.55 -10.88 -24.46
C LEU A 61 1.49 -9.79 -24.67
N VAL A 62 1.64 -8.63 -24.00
CA VAL A 62 0.77 -7.47 -24.19
C VAL A 62 0.94 -6.91 -25.61
N LYS A 63 2.16 -6.70 -26.09
CA LYS A 63 2.46 -6.22 -27.46
C LYS A 63 1.89 -7.14 -28.55
N GLN A 64 1.92 -8.45 -28.32
CA GLN A 64 1.34 -9.46 -29.21
C GLN A 64 -0.19 -9.59 -29.09
N GLY A 65 -0.83 -8.85 -28.18
CA GLY A 65 -2.27 -8.94 -27.95
C GLY A 65 -2.72 -10.26 -27.29
N LYS A 66 -1.79 -11.05 -26.75
CA LYS A 66 -2.11 -12.32 -26.07
C LYS A 66 -2.74 -12.12 -24.71
N ILE A 67 -2.40 -11.03 -24.03
CA ILE A 67 -3.03 -10.60 -22.78
C ILE A 67 -3.35 -9.11 -22.87
N PRO A 68 -4.41 -8.63 -22.18
CA PRO A 68 -4.70 -7.20 -22.07
C PRO A 68 -3.62 -6.44 -21.34
N SER A 69 -3.54 -5.10 -21.50
CA SER A 69 -2.66 -4.24 -20.72
C SER A 69 -3.01 -4.31 -19.22
N VAL A 70 -2.05 -3.91 -18.36
CA VAL A 70 -2.20 -3.96 -16.90
C VAL A 70 -3.46 -3.22 -16.43
N GLU A 71 -3.79 -2.07 -17.01
CA GLU A 71 -4.98 -1.28 -16.65
C GLU A 71 -6.28 -2.04 -16.88
N LYS A 72 -6.32 -2.88 -17.92
CA LYS A 72 -7.50 -3.69 -18.24
C LYS A 72 -7.60 -4.98 -17.41
N ARG A 73 -6.55 -5.36 -16.72
CA ARG A 73 -6.49 -6.56 -15.86
C ARG A 73 -6.78 -6.23 -14.40
N LEU A 74 -6.56 -4.99 -13.97
CA LEU A 74 -6.86 -4.54 -12.62
C LEU A 74 -8.34 -4.24 -12.43
N PRO A 75 -8.87 -4.35 -11.19
CA PRO A 75 -10.20 -3.84 -10.86
C PRO A 75 -10.24 -2.31 -10.94
N ASP A 76 -11.45 -1.72 -10.92
CA ASP A 76 -11.65 -0.27 -11.02
C ASP A 76 -10.93 0.50 -9.90
N GLU A 77 -10.99 -0.05 -8.70
CA GLU A 77 -10.35 0.49 -7.49
C GLU A 77 -9.44 -0.57 -6.85
N PRO A 78 -8.22 -0.77 -7.33
CA PRO A 78 -7.30 -1.75 -6.74
C PRO A 78 -6.85 -1.31 -5.35
N ALA A 79 -6.61 -2.29 -4.47
CA ALA A 79 -5.96 -2.04 -3.21
C ALA A 79 -4.49 -1.65 -3.45
N VAL A 80 -3.97 -0.75 -2.60
CA VAL A 80 -2.56 -0.32 -2.66
C VAL A 80 -1.81 -0.94 -1.49
N VAL A 81 -0.85 -1.80 -1.79
CA VAL A 81 0.05 -2.38 -0.78
C VAL A 81 1.25 -1.45 -0.61
N GLU A 82 1.53 -1.08 0.63
CA GLU A 82 2.70 -0.28 0.96
C GLU A 82 3.89 -1.22 1.21
N PRO A 83 5.01 -1.05 0.48
CA PRO A 83 6.18 -1.89 0.71
C PRO A 83 6.78 -1.63 2.09
N GLU A 84 7.43 -2.63 2.68
CA GLU A 84 8.06 -2.50 4.01
C GLU A 84 9.24 -1.53 3.97
N GLU A 85 10.13 -1.70 3.03
CA GLU A 85 11.32 -0.87 2.85
C GLU A 85 11.21 -0.08 1.54
N GLU A 86 11.18 -0.78 0.40
CA GLU A 86 11.16 -0.19 -0.93
C GLU A 86 10.32 -1.02 -1.91
N ILE A 87 9.97 -0.44 -3.05
CA ILE A 87 9.33 -1.17 -4.14
C ILE A 87 10.32 -2.20 -4.68
N GLY A 88 9.93 -3.47 -4.68
CA GLY A 88 10.75 -4.57 -5.16
C GLY A 88 11.06 -4.46 -6.66
N GLN A 89 12.08 -5.20 -7.08
CA GLN A 89 12.47 -5.31 -8.48
C GLN A 89 11.84 -6.57 -9.11
N TYR A 90 11.46 -6.45 -10.37
CA TYR A 90 10.95 -7.60 -11.12
C TYR A 90 12.02 -8.64 -11.37
N GLY A 91 11.62 -9.90 -11.38
CA GLY A 91 12.50 -11.04 -11.70
C GLY A 91 13.03 -11.76 -10.46
N GLY A 92 14.09 -12.51 -10.65
CA GLY A 92 14.70 -13.35 -9.63
C GLY A 92 13.99 -14.69 -9.44
N THR A 93 14.48 -15.47 -8.48
CA THR A 93 13.94 -16.78 -8.12
C THR A 93 13.75 -16.87 -6.62
N TRP A 94 12.52 -17.08 -6.19
CA TRP A 94 12.25 -17.37 -4.80
C TRP A 94 12.42 -18.88 -4.53
N ARG A 95 13.41 -19.23 -3.71
CA ARG A 95 13.68 -20.60 -3.28
C ARG A 95 13.04 -20.85 -1.93
N ARG A 96 12.31 -21.95 -1.82
CA ARG A 96 11.63 -22.36 -0.60
C ARG A 96 11.83 -23.83 -0.34
N ALA A 97 11.98 -24.22 0.94
CA ALA A 97 12.02 -25.60 1.36
C ALA A 97 10.60 -26.18 1.44
N ALA A 98 10.47 -27.42 1.04
CA ALA A 98 9.30 -28.27 1.23
C ALA A 98 9.71 -29.57 1.89
N LEU A 99 8.84 -30.16 2.72
CA LEU A 99 9.13 -31.41 3.40
C LEU A 99 9.01 -32.62 2.46
N SER A 100 8.19 -32.51 1.41
CA SER A 100 7.99 -33.56 0.42
C SER A 100 7.44 -32.96 -0.88
N PRO A 101 7.50 -33.71 -2.02
CA PRO A 101 6.87 -33.29 -3.27
C PRO A 101 5.35 -33.08 -3.18
N SER A 102 4.69 -33.70 -2.19
CA SER A 102 3.27 -33.53 -1.94
C SER A 102 2.92 -32.30 -1.07
N ASP A 103 3.91 -31.54 -0.61
CA ASP A 103 3.69 -30.27 0.09
C ASP A 103 3.25 -29.18 -0.90
N THR A 104 1.98 -29.24 -1.25
CA THR A 104 1.36 -28.35 -2.24
C THR A 104 0.93 -27.00 -1.68
N MET A 105 1.09 -26.78 -0.36
CA MET A 105 0.68 -25.53 0.29
C MET A 105 1.40 -24.29 -0.24
N ILE A 106 2.54 -24.46 -0.89
CA ILE A 106 3.32 -23.38 -1.46
C ILE A 106 2.55 -22.69 -2.58
N HIS A 107 2.06 -23.43 -3.57
CA HIS A 107 1.33 -22.86 -4.70
C HIS A 107 -0.03 -22.30 -4.27
N MET A 108 -0.70 -22.90 -3.30
CA MET A 108 -1.94 -22.36 -2.76
C MET A 108 -1.76 -21.01 -2.09
N ARG A 109 -0.63 -20.77 -1.43
CA ARG A 109 -0.35 -19.48 -0.77
C ARG A 109 0.11 -18.40 -1.74
N LEU A 110 0.61 -18.76 -2.91
CA LEU A 110 1.15 -17.84 -3.90
C LEU A 110 0.26 -17.66 -5.12
N GLY A 111 -0.54 -18.69 -5.47
CA GLY A 111 -1.34 -18.73 -6.68
C GLY A 111 -2.80 -18.33 -6.49
N TYR A 112 -3.29 -18.21 -5.25
CA TYR A 112 -4.67 -17.85 -4.97
C TYR A 112 -4.77 -16.53 -4.23
N GLU A 113 -5.67 -15.67 -4.71
CA GLU A 113 -6.04 -14.43 -4.03
C GLU A 113 -7.29 -14.68 -3.17
N PRO A 114 -7.20 -14.57 -1.84
CA PRO A 114 -8.35 -14.78 -0.95
C PRO A 114 -9.26 -13.55 -0.88
N MET A 115 -10.51 -13.74 -0.42
CA MET A 115 -11.46 -12.64 -0.17
C MET A 115 -10.94 -11.64 0.85
N VAL A 116 -10.31 -12.14 1.91
CA VAL A 116 -9.68 -11.38 2.99
C VAL A 116 -8.30 -11.95 3.26
N LYS A 117 -7.41 -11.15 3.84
CA LYS A 117 -6.07 -11.59 4.20
C LYS A 117 -5.63 -11.02 5.54
N TRP A 118 -4.58 -11.56 6.10
CA TRP A 118 -3.93 -10.99 7.28
C TRP A 118 -3.21 -9.71 6.91
N ALA A 119 -3.37 -8.69 7.75
CA ALA A 119 -2.56 -7.49 7.68
C ALA A 119 -1.11 -7.77 8.09
N ARG A 120 -0.24 -6.79 7.91
CA ARG A 120 1.17 -6.84 8.29
C ARG A 120 1.40 -7.16 9.77
N ASP A 121 0.48 -6.73 10.63
CA ASP A 121 0.54 -6.98 12.07
C ASP A 121 0.32 -8.46 12.47
N GLY A 122 -0.09 -9.31 11.53
CA GLY A 122 -0.39 -10.72 11.75
C GLY A 122 -1.59 -10.99 12.66
N LYS A 123 -2.38 -9.96 12.99
CA LYS A 123 -3.52 -10.05 13.93
C LYS A 123 -4.82 -9.58 13.31
N THR A 124 -4.76 -8.56 12.47
CA THR A 124 -5.92 -7.94 11.84
C THR A 124 -6.23 -8.60 10.51
N VAL A 125 -7.50 -8.93 10.28
CA VAL A 125 -7.98 -9.37 8.97
C VAL A 125 -8.41 -8.16 8.16
N ILE A 126 -7.91 -8.04 6.93
CA ILE A 126 -8.21 -6.91 6.03
C ILE A 126 -8.85 -7.40 4.73
N PRO A 127 -9.65 -6.54 4.06
CA PRO A 127 -10.21 -6.85 2.75
C PRO A 127 -9.13 -7.07 1.69
N ASN A 128 -9.36 -8.00 0.76
CA ASN A 128 -8.50 -8.23 -0.39
C ASN A 128 -9.33 -8.22 -1.70
N LEU A 129 -9.89 -9.34 -2.15
CA LEU A 129 -10.82 -9.33 -3.31
C LEU A 129 -12.15 -8.65 -2.97
N CYS A 130 -12.59 -8.68 -1.73
CA CYS A 130 -13.73 -7.88 -1.27
C CYS A 130 -13.30 -6.47 -0.81
N THR A 131 -14.25 -5.55 -0.73
CA THR A 131 -14.09 -4.23 -0.12
C THR A 131 -14.51 -4.24 1.34
N SER A 132 -15.43 -5.14 1.71
CA SER A 132 -15.94 -5.34 3.06
C SER A 132 -16.65 -6.68 3.18
N TRP A 133 -16.95 -7.08 4.41
CA TRP A 133 -17.78 -8.26 4.65
C TRP A 133 -18.66 -8.08 5.89
N LYS A 134 -19.69 -8.89 5.99
CA LYS A 134 -20.57 -8.99 7.16
C LYS A 134 -20.63 -10.43 7.63
N VAL A 135 -20.72 -10.60 8.95
CA VAL A 135 -20.95 -11.89 9.58
C VAL A 135 -22.33 -11.86 10.22
N GLY A 136 -23.18 -12.80 9.86
CA GLY A 136 -24.55 -12.94 10.35
C GLY A 136 -24.82 -14.30 10.96
N GLU A 137 -26.02 -14.51 11.46
CA GLU A 137 -26.55 -15.78 11.97
C GLU A 137 -25.64 -16.48 12.99
N GLY A 138 -25.03 -15.70 13.90
CA GLY A 138 -24.11 -16.26 14.90
C GLY A 138 -22.85 -16.89 14.30
N GLY A 139 -22.34 -16.37 13.17
CA GLY A 139 -21.12 -16.85 12.51
C GLY A 139 -21.35 -17.90 11.42
N ARG A 140 -22.61 -18.18 11.06
CA ARG A 140 -22.95 -19.17 10.03
C ARG A 140 -23.13 -18.56 8.63
N ALA A 141 -23.38 -17.24 8.53
CA ALA A 141 -23.54 -16.54 7.26
C ALA A 141 -22.43 -15.48 7.10
N TYR A 142 -21.75 -15.50 5.95
CA TYR A 142 -20.74 -14.53 5.56
C TYR A 142 -21.12 -13.91 4.23
N THR A 143 -21.25 -12.58 4.21
CA THR A 143 -21.54 -11.81 3.00
C THR A 143 -20.33 -10.97 2.64
N PHE A 144 -19.74 -11.21 1.46
CA PHE A 144 -18.61 -10.43 0.94
C PHE A 144 -19.08 -9.45 -0.13
N TYR A 145 -18.67 -8.20 -0.05
CA TYR A 145 -18.92 -7.19 -1.06
C TYR A 145 -17.68 -7.09 -1.95
N LEU A 146 -17.80 -7.58 -3.19
CA LEU A 146 -16.67 -7.66 -4.11
C LEU A 146 -16.22 -6.27 -4.59
N ARG A 147 -14.94 -6.15 -4.97
CA ARG A 147 -14.44 -4.99 -5.69
C ARG A 147 -15.06 -4.97 -7.08
N LYS A 148 -15.46 -3.79 -7.56
CA LYS A 148 -15.95 -3.62 -8.93
C LYS A 148 -14.83 -3.87 -9.94
N GLY A 149 -15.18 -4.48 -11.07
CA GLY A 149 -14.25 -4.74 -12.16
C GLY A 149 -13.26 -5.88 -11.92
N LEU A 150 -13.49 -6.72 -10.90
CA LEU A 150 -12.73 -7.96 -10.74
C LEU A 150 -12.95 -8.88 -11.94
N LYS A 151 -11.88 -9.60 -12.30
CA LYS A 151 -11.90 -10.57 -13.40
C LYS A 151 -11.24 -11.87 -12.98
N TRP A 152 -11.69 -12.96 -13.56
CA TRP A 152 -10.97 -14.23 -13.55
C TRP A 152 -9.68 -14.15 -14.38
N SER A 153 -8.81 -15.15 -14.27
CA SER A 153 -7.54 -15.20 -15.01
C SER A 153 -7.73 -15.29 -16.54
N ASP A 154 -8.88 -15.75 -17.01
CA ASP A 154 -9.28 -15.77 -18.43
C ASP A 154 -9.87 -14.45 -18.92
N GLY A 155 -10.08 -13.47 -18.02
CA GLY A 155 -10.61 -12.15 -18.33
C GLY A 155 -12.12 -12.01 -18.13
N GLU A 156 -12.84 -13.08 -17.83
CA GLU A 156 -14.28 -13.04 -17.53
C GLU A 156 -14.55 -12.29 -16.22
N PRO A 157 -15.67 -11.55 -16.12
CA PRO A 157 -16.04 -10.85 -14.89
C PRO A 157 -16.20 -11.81 -13.71
N PHE A 158 -15.62 -11.43 -12.58
CA PHE A 158 -15.82 -12.08 -11.29
C PHE A 158 -16.91 -11.32 -10.52
N THR A 159 -18.13 -11.85 -10.51
CA THR A 159 -19.34 -11.23 -9.93
C THR A 159 -20.05 -12.18 -8.98
#